data_53d09e3df7476396c6b535c0190f22b8
#
_entry.id   53d09e3df7476396c6b535c0190f22b8
#
_cell.length_a   1.000
_cell.length_b   1.000
_cell.length_c   1.000
_cell.angle_alpha   90.00
_cell.angle_beta   90.00
_cell.angle_gamma   90.00
#
_symmetry.space_group_name_H-M   'P 1'
#
loop_
_entity.id
_entity.type
_entity.pdbx_description
1 polymer ?
#
loop_
_entity_poly.entity_id
_entity_poly.type
_entity_poly.pdbx_seq_one_letter_code
_entity_poly.pdbx_strand_id
1 'polypeptide(L)'
;PANVKHWHGAARDSWFAHLAIEVPAQGASNECCGPVSDEEYGMCKSRVEPAMESGHPGKISPTPVSGLEQSDPEFVQIFESFAFDEVVNQGDLDERTRFMAILAALLGCQGVDEFNVMLPAALNLGVTPVEVKEILYQATAYLGIGRVYPFLTDANEILEGQGYGLPLKAMATTTKEDRLEKGNQAQVDLFGPHMKGFYLSGPEESRHINKWLADNCFGDYYTRRGLDDRQREMMTFCFLAAQGGCGPQLASHAAANIRIGNDRQFLIRVISQCL
;
A
#
# COMPACT_ATOMS: atom_id res chain seq x y z
N PRO A 1 -30.42 -6.63 -1.66
CA PRO A 1 -31.72 -6.38 -1.00
C PRO A 1 -32.83 -7.07 -1.79
N ALA A 2 -33.87 -7.57 -1.08
CA ALA A 2 -35.00 -8.21 -1.74
C ALA A 2 -35.74 -7.20 -2.65
N ASN A 3 -36.19 -7.64 -3.83
CA ASN A 3 -36.96 -6.86 -4.81
C ASN A 3 -36.21 -5.64 -5.40
N VAL A 4 -34.88 -5.69 -5.46
CA VAL A 4 -34.10 -4.62 -6.11
C VAL A 4 -33.60 -5.11 -7.47
N LYS A 5 -34.01 -4.39 -8.54
CA LYS A 5 -33.45 -4.59 -9.87
C LYS A 5 -32.12 -3.83 -9.97
N HIS A 6 -31.06 -4.51 -10.36
CA HIS A 6 -29.75 -3.90 -10.60
C HIS A 6 -29.07 -4.62 -11.77
N TRP A 7 -28.04 -4.02 -12.32
CA TRP A 7 -27.28 -4.59 -13.40
C TRP A 7 -25.79 -4.57 -13.10
N HIS A 8 -25.04 -5.44 -13.77
CA HIS A 8 -23.60 -5.54 -13.74
C HIS A 8 -23.05 -5.36 -15.15
N GLY A 9 -21.98 -4.61 -15.30
CA GLY A 9 -21.37 -4.39 -16.60
C GLY A 9 -20.03 -3.69 -16.50
N ALA A 10 -19.21 -3.86 -17.53
CA ALA A 10 -17.95 -3.13 -17.68
C ALA A 10 -18.21 -1.67 -18.08
N ALA A 11 -17.22 -0.79 -17.89
CA ALA A 11 -17.16 0.47 -18.61
C ALA A 11 -17.02 0.21 -20.12
N ARG A 12 -17.34 1.20 -20.96
CA ARG A 12 -17.50 1.03 -22.42
C ARG A 12 -16.28 0.41 -23.12
N ASP A 13 -15.10 0.60 -22.55
CA ASP A 13 -13.77 0.23 -23.09
C ASP A 13 -13.00 -0.76 -22.19
N SER A 14 -13.69 -1.41 -21.26
CA SER A 14 -13.07 -2.35 -20.31
C SER A 14 -13.78 -3.71 -20.26
N TRP A 15 -13.07 -4.71 -19.73
CA TRP A 15 -13.60 -6.03 -19.42
C TRP A 15 -14.09 -6.10 -17.99
N PHE A 16 -15.13 -6.89 -17.76
CA PHE A 16 -15.71 -7.09 -16.44
C PHE A 16 -15.94 -8.58 -16.18
N ALA A 17 -15.54 -9.04 -15.02
CA ALA A 17 -15.89 -10.37 -14.52
C ALA A 17 -16.27 -10.26 -13.05
N HIS A 18 -17.33 -10.94 -12.63
CA HIS A 18 -17.75 -11.00 -11.24
C HIS A 18 -18.18 -12.40 -10.85
N LEU A 19 -18.08 -12.70 -9.56
CA LEU A 19 -18.62 -13.90 -8.95
C LEU A 19 -19.88 -13.52 -8.16
N ALA A 20 -21.05 -14.02 -8.59
CA ALA A 20 -22.28 -13.88 -7.83
C ALA A 20 -22.42 -15.06 -6.87
N ILE A 21 -22.56 -14.78 -5.58
CA ILE A 21 -22.85 -15.79 -4.56
C ILE A 21 -24.29 -15.61 -4.10
N GLU A 22 -25.11 -16.63 -4.30
CA GLU A 22 -26.48 -16.66 -3.84
C GLU A 22 -26.55 -17.40 -2.49
N VAL A 23 -27.21 -16.78 -1.53
CA VAL A 23 -27.53 -17.46 -0.28
C VAL A 23 -28.93 -18.05 -0.41
N PRO A 24 -29.10 -19.38 -0.36
CA PRO A 24 -30.41 -20.00 -0.47
C PRO A 24 -31.31 -19.54 0.68
N ALA A 25 -32.48 -19.00 0.35
CA ALA A 25 -33.52 -18.67 1.30
C ALA A 25 -34.86 -19.19 0.80
N GLN A 26 -35.75 -19.58 1.71
CA GLN A 26 -37.04 -20.12 1.35
C GLN A 26 -37.90 -19.07 0.62
N GLY A 27 -38.25 -19.35 -0.64
CA GLY A 27 -39.00 -18.41 -1.48
C GLY A 27 -38.17 -17.32 -2.19
N ALA A 28 -36.85 -17.38 -2.12
CA ALA A 28 -35.99 -16.49 -2.90
C ALA A 28 -35.76 -17.05 -4.31
N SER A 29 -35.84 -16.19 -5.29
CA SER A 29 -35.48 -16.47 -6.69
C SER A 29 -34.83 -15.26 -7.34
N ASN A 30 -33.89 -15.51 -8.24
CA ASN A 30 -33.29 -14.48 -9.09
C ASN A 30 -33.87 -14.60 -10.50
N GLU A 31 -34.17 -13.47 -11.11
CA GLU A 31 -34.65 -13.39 -12.47
C GLU A 31 -33.66 -12.59 -13.32
N CYS A 32 -33.20 -13.20 -14.42
CA CYS A 32 -32.37 -12.50 -15.40
C CYS A 32 -33.29 -11.66 -16.30
N CYS A 33 -33.21 -10.34 -16.15
CA CYS A 33 -34.08 -9.41 -16.88
C CYS A 33 -33.58 -9.04 -18.31
N GLY A 34 -32.50 -9.64 -18.78
CA GLY A 34 -31.92 -9.38 -20.09
C GLY A 34 -30.88 -8.23 -20.10
N PRO A 35 -30.30 -7.94 -21.25
CA PRO A 35 -29.27 -6.90 -21.36
C PRO A 35 -29.84 -5.49 -21.12
N VAL A 36 -29.01 -4.61 -20.57
CA VAL A 36 -29.28 -3.18 -20.38
C VAL A 36 -29.22 -2.51 -21.75
N SER A 37 -30.18 -1.62 -22.06
CA SER A 37 -30.17 -0.86 -23.31
C SER A 37 -29.00 0.15 -23.36
N ASP A 38 -28.54 0.50 -24.56
CA ASP A 38 -27.50 1.51 -24.77
C ASP A 38 -27.88 2.87 -24.18
N GLU A 39 -29.17 3.21 -24.11
CA GLU A 39 -29.67 4.42 -23.53
C GLU A 39 -29.56 4.40 -22.00
N GLU A 40 -29.97 3.32 -21.34
CA GLU A 40 -29.81 3.14 -19.89
C GLU A 40 -28.35 3.07 -19.51
N TYR A 41 -27.51 2.40 -20.30
CA TYR A 41 -26.07 2.33 -20.11
C TYR A 41 -25.39 3.71 -20.26
N GLY A 42 -25.81 4.52 -21.24
CA GLY A 42 -25.31 5.88 -21.48
C GLY A 42 -25.66 6.88 -20.38
N MET A 43 -26.70 6.60 -19.55
CA MET A 43 -27.02 7.42 -18.38
C MET A 43 -26.15 7.16 -17.17
N CYS A 44 -25.36 6.09 -17.16
CA CYS A 44 -24.35 5.83 -16.14
C CYS A 44 -23.18 6.78 -16.35
N LYS A 45 -23.20 7.94 -15.70
CA LYS A 45 -22.07 8.88 -15.71
C LYS A 45 -20.88 8.23 -15.00
N SER A 46 -19.81 7.99 -15.75
CA SER A 46 -18.49 7.76 -15.15
C SER A 46 -18.14 9.01 -14.33
N ARG A 47 -18.12 8.88 -13.01
CA ARG A 47 -17.61 9.92 -12.13
C ARG A 47 -16.07 9.92 -12.22
N VAL A 48 -15.58 10.59 -13.23
CA VAL A 48 -14.22 11.13 -13.22
C VAL A 48 -14.39 12.59 -13.63
N GLU A 49 -14.57 13.46 -12.67
CA GLU A 49 -14.43 14.89 -12.89
C GLU A 49 -12.96 15.27 -12.67
N PRO A 50 -12.34 16.04 -13.57
CA PRO A 50 -10.99 16.55 -13.34
C PRO A 50 -11.02 17.57 -12.21
N ALA A 51 -10.08 17.45 -11.27
CA ALA A 51 -9.88 18.38 -10.18
C ALA A 51 -9.71 19.81 -10.72
N MET A 52 -10.59 20.74 -10.31
CA MET A 52 -10.41 22.17 -10.55
C MET A 52 -9.27 22.73 -9.69
N GLU A 53 -8.36 23.44 -10.35
CA GLU A 53 -7.36 24.28 -9.73
C GLU A 53 -8.02 25.34 -8.82
N SER A 54 -7.68 25.33 -7.55
CA SER A 54 -7.79 26.51 -6.69
C SER A 54 -6.43 26.76 -6.04
N GLY A 55 -5.74 27.77 -6.56
CA GLY A 55 -4.46 28.22 -6.04
C GLY A 55 -4.59 28.87 -4.68
N HIS A 56 -3.82 28.35 -3.72
CA HIS A 56 -3.22 29.13 -2.62
C HIS A 56 -1.93 28.42 -2.20
N PRO A 57 -0.79 29.14 -2.13
CA PRO A 57 0.44 28.55 -1.64
C PRO A 57 0.42 28.60 -0.11
N GLY A 58 0.34 27.41 0.53
CA GLY A 58 0.61 27.31 1.95
C GLY A 58 -0.40 26.57 2.81
N LYS A 59 -0.79 25.40 2.42
CA LYS A 59 -1.20 24.22 3.20
C LYS A 59 -1.70 23.18 2.20
N ILE A 60 -0.89 22.18 1.93
CA ILE A 60 -1.35 21.00 1.20
C ILE A 60 -2.12 20.18 2.22
N SER A 61 -3.44 20.39 2.30
CA SER A 61 -4.34 19.37 2.80
C SER A 61 -4.65 18.46 1.62
N PRO A 62 -4.13 17.25 1.53
CA PRO A 62 -4.75 16.26 0.69
C PRO A 62 -6.16 16.09 1.27
N THR A 63 -7.19 16.30 0.49
CA THR A 63 -8.56 16.05 0.93
C THR A 63 -8.83 14.55 0.75
N PRO A 64 -8.59 13.69 1.76
CA PRO A 64 -8.68 12.24 1.61
C PRO A 64 -10.11 11.76 1.44
N VAL A 65 -11.08 12.63 1.61
CA VAL A 65 -12.50 12.30 1.71
C VAL A 65 -13.30 13.03 0.65
N SER A 66 -12.69 13.31 -0.52
CA SER A 66 -13.35 13.97 -1.63
C SER A 66 -14.56 13.14 -2.06
N GLY A 67 -15.75 13.63 -1.76
CA GLY A 67 -17.02 12.96 -2.00
C GLY A 67 -17.88 12.78 -0.75
N LEU A 68 -17.29 12.77 0.45
CA LEU A 68 -18.05 12.72 1.71
C LEU A 68 -18.40 14.11 2.25
N GLU A 69 -17.78 15.18 1.76
CA GLU A 69 -18.07 16.57 2.19
C GLU A 69 -19.54 16.95 2.10
N GLN A 70 -20.25 16.39 1.12
CA GLN A 70 -21.66 16.65 0.92
C GLN A 70 -22.58 15.72 1.72
N SER A 71 -22.19 14.47 1.92
CA SER A 71 -23.00 13.46 2.62
C SER A 71 -22.70 13.40 4.11
N ASP A 72 -21.45 13.62 4.50
CA ASP A 72 -20.95 13.39 5.87
C ASP A 72 -20.02 14.53 6.36
N PRO A 73 -20.45 15.82 6.27
CA PRO A 73 -19.59 16.98 6.53
C PRO A 73 -19.02 17.03 7.95
N GLU A 74 -19.77 16.58 8.94
CA GLU A 74 -19.31 16.52 10.34
C GLU A 74 -18.19 15.49 10.52
N PHE A 75 -18.34 14.32 9.91
CA PHE A 75 -17.29 13.29 9.93
C PHE A 75 -16.00 13.79 9.26
N VAL A 76 -16.12 14.39 8.09
CA VAL A 76 -14.97 14.98 7.37
C VAL A 76 -14.25 15.99 8.25
N GLN A 77 -14.97 16.90 8.88
CA GLN A 77 -14.38 17.90 9.78
C GLN A 77 -13.64 17.28 10.97
N ILE A 78 -14.25 16.25 11.60
CA ILE A 78 -13.62 15.54 12.73
C ILE A 78 -12.33 14.84 12.26
N PHE A 79 -12.40 14.11 11.14
CA PHE A 79 -11.26 13.38 10.64
C PHE A 79 -10.12 14.31 10.21
N GLU A 80 -10.40 15.36 9.46
CA GLU A 80 -9.42 16.32 9.00
C GLU A 80 -8.75 17.06 10.16
N SER A 81 -9.51 17.55 11.14
CA SER A 81 -8.96 18.19 12.34
C SER A 81 -8.03 17.24 13.09
N PHE A 82 -8.42 15.99 13.27
CA PHE A 82 -7.60 15.01 13.96
C PHE A 82 -6.34 14.65 13.16
N ALA A 83 -6.49 14.25 11.90
CA ALA A 83 -5.39 13.76 11.07
C ALA A 83 -4.39 14.87 10.70
N PHE A 84 -4.88 16.05 10.29
CA PHE A 84 -4.04 17.10 9.72
C PHE A 84 -3.72 18.27 10.66
N ASP A 85 -4.36 18.36 11.84
CA ASP A 85 -3.99 19.32 12.87
C ASP A 85 -3.37 18.65 14.09
N GLU A 86 -4.01 17.64 14.69
CA GLU A 86 -3.51 17.03 15.91
C GLU A 86 -2.36 16.05 15.66
N VAL A 87 -2.57 15.07 14.79
CA VAL A 87 -1.60 14.00 14.53
C VAL A 87 -0.35 14.53 13.84
N VAL A 88 -0.50 15.41 12.85
CA VAL A 88 0.62 16.04 12.14
C VAL A 88 1.53 16.81 13.09
N ASN A 89 0.96 17.50 14.09
CA ASN A 89 1.71 18.32 15.03
C ASN A 89 2.19 17.56 16.29
N GLN A 90 1.89 16.26 16.41
CA GLN A 90 2.28 15.45 17.58
C GLN A 90 3.80 15.22 17.68
N GLY A 91 4.56 15.40 16.62
CA GLY A 91 6.00 15.18 16.64
C GLY A 91 6.69 15.74 15.42
N ASP A 92 8.01 15.85 15.53
CA ASP A 92 8.87 16.30 14.44
C ASP A 92 9.19 15.14 13.49
N LEU A 93 8.30 14.92 12.52
CA LEU A 93 8.48 13.96 11.43
C LEU A 93 8.38 14.72 10.10
N ASP A 94 9.41 14.61 9.27
CA ASP A 94 9.39 15.26 7.96
C ASP A 94 8.26 14.71 7.07
N GLU A 95 7.73 15.59 6.20
CA GLU A 95 6.57 15.32 5.37
C GLU A 95 6.77 14.08 4.48
N ARG A 96 7.95 13.94 3.90
CA ARG A 96 8.27 12.82 3.01
C ARG A 96 8.22 11.48 3.77
N THR A 97 8.85 11.41 4.94
CA THR A 97 8.81 10.21 5.81
C THR A 97 7.37 9.91 6.26
N ARG A 98 6.60 10.94 6.61
CA ARG A 98 5.19 10.82 6.97
C ARG A 98 4.39 10.16 5.84
N PHE A 99 4.49 10.68 4.64
CA PHE A 99 3.74 10.14 3.50
C PHE A 99 4.20 8.74 3.10
N MET A 100 5.47 8.40 3.23
CA MET A 100 5.93 7.02 3.05
C MET A 100 5.28 6.07 4.07
N ALA A 101 5.15 6.49 5.34
CA ALA A 101 4.47 5.70 6.38
C ALA A 101 2.98 5.55 6.09
N ILE A 102 2.29 6.61 5.66
CA ILE A 102 0.88 6.58 5.27
C ILE A 102 0.65 5.62 4.09
N LEU A 103 1.44 5.73 3.02
CA LEU A 103 1.33 4.83 1.87
C LEU A 103 1.55 3.36 2.27
N ALA A 104 2.52 3.12 3.16
CA ALA A 104 2.77 1.79 3.69
C ALA A 104 1.61 1.26 4.55
N ALA A 105 1.01 2.09 5.41
CA ALA A 105 -0.15 1.72 6.21
C ALA A 105 -1.36 1.39 5.32
N LEU A 106 -1.63 2.21 4.31
CA LEU A 106 -2.72 1.98 3.35
C LEU A 106 -2.57 0.66 2.58
N LEU A 107 -1.34 0.29 2.22
CA LEU A 107 -1.04 -1.04 1.68
C LEU A 107 -1.38 -2.15 2.69
N GLY A 108 -1.01 -1.99 3.95
CA GLY A 108 -1.27 -2.94 5.02
C GLY A 108 -2.76 -3.18 5.27
N CYS A 109 -3.55 -2.11 5.35
CA CYS A 109 -5.01 -2.17 5.57
C CYS A 109 -5.84 -2.32 4.29
N GLN A 110 -5.22 -2.37 3.11
CA GLN A 110 -5.88 -2.51 1.80
C GLN A 110 -6.75 -1.29 1.41
N GLY A 111 -6.34 -0.11 1.83
CA GLY A 111 -7.01 1.15 1.52
C GLY A 111 -6.64 1.70 0.14
N VAL A 112 -7.10 1.05 -0.94
CA VAL A 112 -6.72 1.41 -2.33
C VAL A 112 -7.21 2.81 -2.70
N ASP A 113 -8.45 3.13 -2.37
CA ASP A 113 -9.05 4.42 -2.72
C ASP A 113 -8.30 5.59 -2.06
N GLU A 114 -7.98 5.45 -0.76
CA GLU A 114 -7.20 6.45 -0.03
C GLU A 114 -5.73 6.50 -0.52
N PHE A 115 -5.16 5.37 -0.91
CA PHE A 115 -3.84 5.36 -1.51
C PHE A 115 -3.79 6.20 -2.80
N ASN A 116 -4.83 6.12 -3.62
CA ASN A 116 -4.94 6.88 -4.86
C ASN A 116 -5.05 8.39 -4.62
N VAL A 117 -5.63 8.79 -3.50
CA VAL A 117 -5.69 10.20 -3.07
C VAL A 117 -4.34 10.65 -2.48
N MET A 118 -3.71 9.80 -1.66
CA MET A 118 -2.46 10.14 -0.95
C MET A 118 -1.21 10.10 -1.85
N LEU A 119 -1.20 9.28 -2.90
CA LEU A 119 -0.02 9.13 -3.76
C LEU A 119 0.37 10.42 -4.51
N PRO A 120 -0.55 11.17 -5.15
CA PRO A 120 -0.22 12.47 -5.74
C PRO A 120 0.34 13.46 -4.72
N ALA A 121 -0.21 13.50 -3.51
CA ALA A 121 0.28 14.35 -2.44
C ALA A 121 1.69 13.95 -1.99
N ALA A 122 1.95 12.65 -1.84
CA ALA A 122 3.27 12.12 -1.52
C ALA A 122 4.33 12.53 -2.56
N LEU A 123 4.00 12.43 -3.85
CA LEU A 123 4.86 12.85 -4.95
C LEU A 123 5.17 14.36 -4.89
N ASN A 124 4.16 15.18 -4.62
CA ASN A 124 4.31 16.64 -4.48
C ASN A 124 5.18 17.03 -3.27
N LEU A 125 5.21 16.19 -2.23
CA LEU A 125 6.02 16.37 -1.01
C LEU A 125 7.39 15.68 -1.08
N GLY A 126 7.80 15.25 -2.26
CA GLY A 126 9.15 14.79 -2.54
C GLY A 126 9.38 13.28 -2.41
N VAL A 127 8.34 12.47 -2.24
CA VAL A 127 8.45 11.02 -2.44
C VAL A 127 8.63 10.78 -3.95
N THR A 128 9.70 10.13 -4.31
CA THR A 128 10.02 9.93 -5.74
C THR A 128 9.26 8.73 -6.33
N PRO A 129 9.01 8.70 -7.67
CA PRO A 129 8.41 7.55 -8.33
C PRO A 129 9.13 6.22 -8.07
N VAL A 130 10.46 6.27 -7.94
CA VAL A 130 11.29 5.10 -7.60
C VAL A 130 10.93 4.60 -6.21
N GLU A 131 10.84 5.48 -5.23
CA GLU A 131 10.47 5.11 -3.86
C GLU A 131 9.07 4.54 -3.77
N VAL A 132 8.10 5.13 -4.46
CA VAL A 132 6.74 4.58 -4.57
C VAL A 132 6.79 3.12 -5.07
N LYS A 133 7.53 2.87 -6.14
CA LYS A 133 7.68 1.50 -6.68
C LYS A 133 8.38 0.56 -5.72
N GLU A 134 9.42 1.02 -5.02
CA GLU A 134 10.14 0.21 -4.04
C GLU A 134 9.28 -0.11 -2.80
N ILE A 135 8.39 0.80 -2.36
CA ILE A 135 7.39 0.53 -1.33
C ILE A 135 6.46 -0.61 -1.77
N LEU A 136 5.91 -0.52 -2.99
CA LEU A 136 5.00 -1.52 -3.56
C LEU A 136 5.68 -2.88 -3.76
N TYR A 137 6.90 -2.88 -4.27
CA TYR A 137 7.65 -4.14 -4.49
C TYR A 137 7.95 -4.82 -3.16
N GLN A 138 8.41 -4.09 -2.16
CA GLN A 138 8.68 -4.65 -0.83
C GLN A 138 7.40 -5.15 -0.16
N ALA A 139 6.30 -4.43 -0.27
CA ALA A 139 5.01 -4.86 0.26
C ALA A 139 4.59 -6.23 -0.29
N THR A 140 4.99 -6.58 -1.51
CA THR A 140 4.66 -7.88 -2.13
C THR A 140 5.22 -9.06 -1.31
N ALA A 141 6.39 -8.92 -0.70
CA ALA A 141 6.99 -9.96 0.12
C ALA A 141 6.26 -10.21 1.45
N TYR A 142 5.52 -9.21 1.95
CA TYR A 142 4.81 -9.26 3.24
C TYR A 142 3.31 -9.47 3.09
N LEU A 143 2.70 -8.83 2.11
CA LEU A 143 1.25 -8.82 1.92
C LEU A 143 0.79 -9.80 0.82
N GLY A 144 1.70 -10.19 -0.06
CA GLY A 144 1.41 -11.02 -1.24
C GLY A 144 0.91 -10.22 -2.44
N ILE A 145 1.20 -10.73 -3.63
CA ILE A 145 0.88 -10.05 -4.90
C ILE A 145 -0.62 -9.76 -5.06
N GLY A 146 -1.48 -10.66 -4.59
CA GLY A 146 -2.94 -10.47 -4.71
C GLY A 146 -3.46 -9.23 -4.01
N ARG A 147 -2.82 -8.83 -2.90
CA ARG A 147 -3.17 -7.60 -2.18
C ARG A 147 -2.50 -6.36 -2.75
N VAL A 148 -1.29 -6.51 -3.32
CA VAL A 148 -0.49 -5.38 -3.81
C VAL A 148 -0.81 -5.02 -5.26
N TYR A 149 -1.35 -5.96 -6.03
CA TYR A 149 -1.58 -5.78 -7.47
C TYR A 149 -2.46 -4.56 -7.81
N PRO A 150 -3.60 -4.30 -7.13
CA PRO A 150 -4.40 -3.10 -7.39
C PRO A 150 -3.59 -1.81 -7.23
N PHE A 151 -2.84 -1.68 -6.14
CA PHE A 151 -1.99 -0.52 -5.88
C PHE A 151 -0.90 -0.33 -6.94
N LEU A 152 -0.34 -1.43 -7.48
CA LEU A 152 0.65 -1.37 -8.56
C LEU A 152 0.05 -0.81 -9.85
N THR A 153 -1.18 -1.22 -10.17
CA THR A 153 -1.90 -0.75 -11.35
C THR A 153 -2.21 0.73 -11.21
N ASP A 154 -2.84 1.12 -10.12
CA ASP A 154 -3.25 2.50 -9.88
C ASP A 154 -2.04 3.44 -9.78
N ALA A 155 -0.96 3.00 -9.11
CA ALA A 155 0.28 3.78 -9.07
C ALA A 155 0.90 4.00 -10.45
N ASN A 156 0.79 3.02 -11.37
CA ASN A 156 1.24 3.21 -12.75
C ASN A 156 0.43 4.29 -13.46
N GLU A 157 -0.89 4.23 -13.36
CA GLU A 157 -1.80 5.20 -13.99
C GLU A 157 -1.56 6.60 -13.44
N ILE A 158 -1.40 6.75 -12.12
CA ILE A 158 -1.12 8.05 -11.48
C ILE A 158 0.24 8.59 -11.92
N LEU A 159 1.29 7.75 -11.95
CA LEU A 159 2.62 8.17 -12.39
C LEU A 159 2.62 8.61 -13.86
N GLU A 160 2.00 7.84 -14.74
CA GLU A 160 1.87 8.21 -16.17
C GLU A 160 1.04 9.48 -16.35
N GLY A 161 -0.05 9.62 -15.60
CA GLY A 161 -0.88 10.84 -15.59
C GLY A 161 -0.14 12.09 -15.12
N GLN A 162 0.86 11.95 -14.26
CA GLN A 162 1.77 13.02 -13.84
C GLN A 162 2.99 13.21 -14.77
N GLY A 163 3.05 12.49 -15.89
CA GLY A 163 4.08 12.64 -16.91
C GLY A 163 5.37 11.84 -16.66
N TYR A 164 5.37 10.92 -15.68
CA TYR A 164 6.52 10.03 -15.50
C TYR A 164 6.49 8.89 -16.51
N GLY A 165 7.61 8.70 -17.23
CA GLY A 165 7.75 7.60 -18.19
C GLY A 165 7.94 6.24 -17.49
N LEU A 166 7.17 5.24 -17.88
CA LEU A 166 7.34 3.85 -17.44
C LEU A 166 7.93 2.99 -18.58
N PRO A 167 8.72 1.95 -18.29
CA PRO A 167 9.18 1.54 -16.96
C PRO A 167 10.27 2.45 -16.38
N LEU A 168 10.27 2.59 -15.04
CA LEU A 168 11.35 3.29 -14.35
C LEU A 168 12.66 2.51 -14.44
N LYS A 169 13.78 3.20 -14.17
CA LYS A 169 15.10 2.57 -14.13
C LYS A 169 15.13 1.39 -13.15
N ALA A 170 15.68 0.26 -13.59
CA ALA A 170 15.84 -0.93 -12.75
C ALA A 170 16.75 -0.66 -11.54
N MET A 171 16.31 -1.08 -10.35
CA MET A 171 17.00 -0.89 -9.06
C MET A 171 17.58 -2.17 -8.48
N ALA A 172 17.44 -3.32 -9.15
CA ALA A 172 18.00 -4.59 -8.69
C ALA A 172 19.53 -4.51 -8.56
N THR A 173 20.06 -5.15 -7.53
CA THR A 173 21.51 -5.25 -7.26
C THR A 173 21.98 -6.69 -7.17
N THR A 174 21.06 -7.64 -7.28
CA THR A 174 21.30 -9.08 -7.14
C THR A 174 20.96 -9.82 -8.44
N THR A 175 21.52 -10.98 -8.58
CA THR A 175 21.20 -11.99 -9.60
C THR A 175 20.73 -13.28 -8.93
N LYS A 176 20.28 -14.26 -9.70
CA LYS A 176 19.90 -15.57 -9.16
C LYS A 176 21.04 -16.30 -8.43
N GLU A 177 22.28 -16.02 -8.84
CA GLU A 177 23.49 -16.66 -8.33
C GLU A 177 23.90 -16.10 -6.97
N ASP A 178 23.72 -14.79 -6.73
CA ASP A 178 24.24 -14.11 -5.54
C ASP A 178 23.16 -13.63 -4.53
N ARG A 179 21.88 -13.66 -4.90
CA ARG A 179 20.78 -13.16 -4.05
C ARG A 179 20.65 -13.86 -2.70
N LEU A 180 20.97 -15.16 -2.61
CA LEU A 180 20.90 -15.89 -1.35
C LEU A 180 21.97 -15.41 -0.36
N GLU A 181 23.20 -15.25 -0.83
CA GLU A 181 24.31 -14.77 0.01
C GLU A 181 24.05 -13.33 0.47
N LYS A 182 23.73 -12.43 -0.48
CA LYS A 182 23.44 -11.02 -0.19
C LYS A 182 22.20 -10.84 0.70
N GLY A 183 21.16 -11.63 0.47
CA GLY A 183 19.96 -11.59 1.30
C GLY A 183 20.20 -12.11 2.71
N ASN A 184 20.98 -13.18 2.88
CA ASN A 184 21.35 -13.62 4.22
C ASN A 184 22.26 -12.60 4.92
N GLN A 185 23.14 -11.89 4.20
CA GLN A 185 23.89 -10.80 4.76
C GLN A 185 22.98 -9.66 5.22
N ALA A 186 21.99 -9.24 4.40
CA ALA A 186 20.99 -8.25 4.79
C ALA A 186 20.22 -8.66 6.06
N GLN A 187 19.84 -9.93 6.19
CA GLN A 187 19.22 -10.44 7.42
C GLN A 187 20.16 -10.30 8.63
N VAL A 188 21.45 -10.58 8.48
CA VAL A 188 22.44 -10.43 9.55
C VAL A 188 22.59 -8.96 9.95
N ASP A 189 22.65 -8.06 9.00
CA ASP A 189 22.80 -6.62 9.24
C ASP A 189 21.58 -6.04 9.98
N LEU A 190 20.38 -6.44 9.59
CA LEU A 190 19.13 -5.97 10.17
C LEU A 190 18.81 -6.62 11.53
N PHE A 191 18.88 -7.93 11.62
CA PHE A 191 18.39 -8.67 12.79
C PHE A 191 19.52 -9.18 13.70
N GLY A 192 20.73 -9.30 13.20
CA GLY A 192 21.90 -9.68 13.99
C GLY A 192 22.53 -10.99 13.58
N PRO A 193 23.69 -11.34 14.21
CA PRO A 193 24.53 -12.47 13.81
C PRO A 193 23.86 -13.84 13.86
N HIS A 194 22.79 -13.99 14.63
CA HIS A 194 22.04 -15.26 14.72
C HIS A 194 21.33 -15.62 13.41
N MET A 195 21.15 -14.66 12.50
CA MET A 195 20.58 -14.91 11.17
C MET A 195 21.58 -15.51 10.19
N LYS A 196 22.87 -15.60 10.55
CA LYS A 196 23.87 -16.22 9.67
C LYS A 196 23.55 -17.70 9.44
N GLY A 197 23.27 -18.03 8.17
CA GLY A 197 22.91 -19.40 7.78
C GLY A 197 21.51 -19.83 8.22
N PHE A 198 20.66 -18.92 8.68
CA PHE A 198 19.29 -19.22 9.13
C PHE A 198 18.47 -19.96 8.05
N TYR A 199 18.74 -19.70 6.79
CA TYR A 199 18.09 -20.36 5.65
C TYR A 199 18.34 -21.89 5.60
N LEU A 200 19.32 -22.42 6.35
CA LEU A 200 19.59 -23.85 6.50
C LEU A 200 18.85 -24.48 7.69
N SER A 201 18.19 -23.66 8.50
CA SER A 201 17.51 -24.11 9.72
C SER A 201 16.06 -24.56 9.46
N GLY A 202 15.47 -25.16 10.49
CA GLY A 202 14.08 -25.63 10.47
C GLY A 202 13.93 -27.07 9.95
N PRO A 203 12.72 -27.62 10.05
CA PRO A 203 12.38 -28.94 9.55
C PRO A 203 12.67 -29.07 8.04
N GLU A 204 13.04 -30.25 7.60
CA GLU A 204 13.43 -30.48 6.19
C GLU A 204 12.30 -30.10 5.22
N GLU A 205 11.08 -30.47 5.55
CA GLU A 205 9.88 -30.21 4.73
C GLU A 205 9.55 -28.73 4.56
N SER A 206 9.96 -27.86 5.47
CA SER A 206 9.66 -26.42 5.45
C SER A 206 10.90 -25.52 5.29
N ARG A 207 12.10 -26.09 5.24
CA ARG A 207 13.38 -25.33 5.14
C ARG A 207 13.44 -24.43 3.90
N HIS A 208 12.78 -24.82 2.83
CA HIS A 208 12.69 -24.00 1.62
C HIS A 208 12.04 -22.64 1.89
N ILE A 209 11.16 -22.51 2.89
CA ILE A 209 10.54 -21.23 3.27
C ILE A 209 11.61 -20.29 3.85
N ASN A 210 12.48 -20.77 4.74
CA ASN A 210 13.59 -19.97 5.26
C ASN A 210 14.58 -19.58 4.16
N LYS A 211 14.78 -20.44 3.17
CA LYS A 211 15.61 -20.14 2.01
C LYS A 211 14.96 -19.04 1.15
N TRP A 212 13.67 -19.13 0.86
CA TRP A 212 12.96 -18.09 0.11
C TRP A 212 12.89 -16.76 0.86
N LEU A 213 12.79 -16.80 2.19
CA LEU A 213 12.91 -15.60 3.00
C LEU A 213 14.27 -14.92 2.77
N ALA A 214 15.36 -15.68 2.77
CA ALA A 214 16.69 -15.14 2.56
C ALA A 214 16.91 -14.69 1.10
N ASP A 215 16.60 -15.52 0.11
CA ASP A 215 16.95 -15.25 -1.28
C ASP A 215 15.95 -14.32 -2.00
N ASN A 216 14.66 -14.47 -1.78
CA ASN A 216 13.65 -13.61 -2.41
C ASN A 216 13.33 -12.37 -1.57
N CYS A 217 12.86 -12.52 -0.32
CA CYS A 217 12.47 -11.36 0.47
C CYS A 217 13.67 -10.44 0.73
N PHE A 218 14.76 -10.94 1.32
CA PHE A 218 15.93 -10.12 1.62
C PHE A 218 16.89 -9.96 0.44
N GLY A 219 17.02 -10.96 -0.41
CA GLY A 219 17.91 -10.91 -1.57
C GLY A 219 17.37 -10.12 -2.75
N ASP A 220 16.11 -10.35 -3.15
CA ASP A 220 15.53 -9.67 -4.32
C ASP A 220 14.92 -8.31 -3.97
N TYR A 221 14.31 -8.13 -2.77
CA TYR A 221 13.62 -6.88 -2.43
C TYR A 221 14.47 -5.94 -1.55
N TYR A 222 15.07 -6.42 -0.45
CA TYR A 222 15.80 -5.53 0.47
C TYR A 222 17.10 -4.98 -0.10
N THR A 223 17.81 -5.73 -0.95
CA THR A 223 19.07 -5.27 -1.55
C THR A 223 18.90 -4.25 -2.67
N ARG A 224 17.65 -3.99 -3.11
CA ARG A 224 17.38 -3.04 -4.19
C ARG A 224 17.76 -1.61 -3.79
N ARG A 225 18.19 -0.82 -4.77
CA ARG A 225 18.41 0.62 -4.59
C ARG A 225 17.05 1.35 -4.51
N GLY A 226 17.10 2.64 -4.20
CA GLY A 226 15.92 3.52 -4.14
C GLY A 226 15.43 3.79 -2.73
N LEU A 227 15.62 2.83 -1.81
CA LEU A 227 15.34 2.97 -0.39
C LEU A 227 16.54 2.43 0.41
N ASP A 228 16.85 3.07 1.52
CA ASP A 228 17.81 2.57 2.49
C ASP A 228 17.17 1.59 3.50
N ASP A 229 17.99 0.93 4.30
CA ASP A 229 17.53 -0.08 5.27
C ASP A 229 16.59 0.50 6.33
N ARG A 230 16.81 1.75 6.74
CA ARG A 230 15.97 2.43 7.74
C ARG A 230 14.57 2.70 7.19
N GLN A 231 14.50 3.13 5.94
CA GLN A 231 13.23 3.34 5.24
C GLN A 231 12.50 2.01 5.00
N ARG A 232 13.22 0.98 4.57
CA ARG A 232 12.65 -0.36 4.35
C ARG A 232 12.06 -0.95 5.63
N GLU A 233 12.79 -0.90 6.73
CA GLU A 233 12.31 -1.41 8.02
C GLU A 233 11.16 -0.57 8.60
N MET A 234 11.18 0.74 8.43
CA MET A 234 10.06 1.63 8.80
C MET A 234 8.78 1.22 8.05
N MET A 235 8.85 1.04 6.74
CA MET A 235 7.67 0.67 5.94
C MET A 235 7.18 -0.73 6.27
N THR A 236 8.09 -1.69 6.47
CA THR A 236 7.72 -3.04 6.89
C THR A 236 7.00 -3.01 8.23
N PHE A 237 7.46 -2.19 9.18
CA PHE A 237 6.77 -1.97 10.44
C PHE A 237 5.35 -1.42 10.23
N CYS A 238 5.15 -0.46 9.33
CA CYS A 238 3.82 0.08 8.98
C CYS A 238 2.93 -0.96 8.30
N PHE A 239 3.46 -1.73 7.33
CA PHE A 239 2.68 -2.82 6.69
C PHE A 239 2.13 -3.79 7.72
N LEU A 240 3.00 -4.25 8.63
CA LEU A 240 2.65 -5.26 9.63
C LEU A 240 1.69 -4.71 10.68
N ALA A 241 1.88 -3.46 11.10
CA ALA A 241 0.99 -2.80 12.06
C ALA A 241 -0.43 -2.67 11.50
N ALA A 242 -0.55 -2.18 10.26
CA ALA A 242 -1.84 -1.96 9.61
C ALA A 242 -2.52 -3.27 9.16
N GLN A 243 -1.75 -4.28 8.75
CA GLN A 243 -2.29 -5.60 8.40
C GLN A 243 -2.93 -6.30 9.59
N GLY A 244 -2.33 -6.17 10.78
CA GLY A 244 -2.75 -6.91 11.97
C GLY A 244 -2.49 -8.41 11.92
N GLY A 245 -2.74 -9.11 13.01
CA GLY A 245 -2.64 -10.58 13.09
C GLY A 245 -1.22 -11.17 13.02
N CYS A 246 -0.16 -10.34 12.99
CA CYS A 246 1.23 -10.73 12.83
C CYS A 246 2.14 -10.17 13.94
N GLY A 247 1.67 -10.20 15.19
CA GLY A 247 2.36 -9.65 16.35
C GLY A 247 3.84 -10.04 16.50
N PRO A 248 4.21 -11.32 16.37
CA PRO A 248 5.62 -11.74 16.44
C PRO A 248 6.51 -11.11 15.37
N GLN A 249 6.03 -11.02 14.13
CA GLN A 249 6.73 -10.37 13.03
C GLN A 249 6.87 -8.86 13.27
N LEU A 250 5.80 -8.21 13.69
CA LEU A 250 5.80 -6.78 14.04
C LEU A 250 6.83 -6.49 15.14
N ALA A 251 6.89 -7.30 16.20
CA ALA A 251 7.87 -7.16 17.28
C ALA A 251 9.31 -7.33 16.77
N SER A 252 9.54 -8.31 15.89
CA SER A 252 10.86 -8.55 15.29
C SER A 252 11.33 -7.36 14.45
N HIS A 253 10.46 -6.81 13.60
CA HIS A 253 10.78 -5.65 12.77
C HIS A 253 10.89 -4.35 13.60
N ALA A 254 10.15 -4.19 14.69
CA ALA A 254 10.35 -3.09 15.63
C ALA A 254 11.76 -3.16 16.27
N ALA A 255 12.22 -4.35 16.66
CA ALA A 255 13.56 -4.55 17.19
C ALA A 255 14.66 -4.30 16.12
N ALA A 256 14.44 -4.73 14.88
CA ALA A 256 15.33 -4.45 13.76
C ALA A 256 15.44 -2.94 13.49
N ASN A 257 14.33 -2.21 13.44
CA ASN A 257 14.33 -0.75 13.34
C ASN A 257 15.22 -0.10 14.39
N ILE A 258 15.04 -0.47 15.67
CA ILE A 258 15.87 0.07 16.76
C ILE A 258 17.35 -0.26 16.56
N ARG A 259 17.66 -1.49 16.16
CA ARG A 259 19.03 -1.94 15.90
C ARG A 259 19.74 -1.12 14.85
N ILE A 260 19.06 -0.74 13.77
CA ILE A 260 19.64 0.03 12.66
C ILE A 260 19.53 1.55 12.82
N GLY A 261 19.03 2.02 13.98
CA GLY A 261 19.03 3.43 14.37
C GLY A 261 17.73 4.19 14.14
N ASN A 262 16.62 3.51 13.83
CA ASN A 262 15.28 4.05 13.97
C ASN A 262 14.85 3.88 15.43
N ASP A 263 15.00 4.91 16.23
CA ASP A 263 14.76 4.82 17.67
C ASP A 263 13.27 4.65 18.02
N ARG A 264 13.01 4.39 19.31
CA ARG A 264 11.65 4.19 19.80
C ARG A 264 10.75 5.40 19.55
N GLN A 265 11.30 6.62 19.70
CA GLN A 265 10.52 7.85 19.51
C GLN A 265 10.14 8.03 18.03
N PHE A 266 11.06 7.71 17.13
CA PHE A 266 10.80 7.68 15.70
C PHE A 266 9.67 6.71 15.37
N LEU A 267 9.70 5.46 15.89
CA LEU A 267 8.63 4.48 15.63
C LEU A 267 7.27 4.91 16.20
N ILE A 268 7.25 5.58 17.37
CA ILE A 268 6.01 6.14 17.92
C ILE A 268 5.46 7.22 17.00
N ARG A 269 6.30 8.14 16.52
CA ARG A 269 5.87 9.17 15.55
C ARG A 269 5.35 8.58 14.27
N VAL A 270 6.03 7.57 13.73
CA VAL A 270 5.63 6.89 12.51
C VAL A 270 4.29 6.18 12.66
N ILE A 271 4.11 5.38 13.73
CA ILE A 271 2.85 4.65 13.94
C ILE A 271 1.66 5.58 14.18
N SER A 272 1.90 6.76 14.75
CA SER A 272 0.86 7.78 14.93
C SER A 272 0.33 8.33 13.60
N GLN A 273 1.05 8.16 12.49
CA GLN A 273 0.59 8.56 11.16
C GLN A 273 -0.24 7.47 10.47
N CYS A 274 -0.26 6.26 11.00
CA CYS A 274 -0.99 5.11 10.44
C CYS A 274 -2.43 5.08 10.98
N LEU A 275 -3.26 6.04 10.61
CA LEU A 275 -4.64 6.22 11.08
C LEU A 275 -5.62 5.29 10.38
#